data_0f580e2cc69e4749b871190db9aba43d
#
_entry.id   0f580e2cc69e4749b871190db9aba43d
#
_cell.length_a   1.000
_cell.length_b   1.000
_cell.length_c   1.000
_cell.angle_alpha   90.00
_cell.angle_beta   90.00
_cell.angle_gamma   90.00
#
_symmetry.space_group_name_H-M   'P 1'
#
loop_
_entity.id
_entity.type
_entity.pdbx_description
1 polymer ?
#
loop_
_entity_poly.entity_id
_entity_poly.type
_entity_poly.pdbx_seq_one_letter_code
_entity_poly.pdbx_strand_id
1 'polypeptide(L)'
;MLNILLCDDDRDIVNALKIYLSAPDRCLLEAHTGREALEIAARTELHLILLDIMMPEMDGIAALAALRQTSNVPVILLTAKGEDCDKILGLDSGADDYITKPFNPAEVSARVRSQLRRYTRLGGGAPAPAPGVVRVGGIALDDAQKLVTLDGEPVSLTPTEYEILKLLLSSPGQVFSPPEIYRRVWQDAPLGNERTVAVHIRHLREKLEIDPAEPRWLKVVWGQGYKIEKEKPQ
;
A
#
# COMPACT_ATOMS: atom_id res chain seq x y z
N MET A 1 10.33 1.83 -18.22
CA MET A 1 11.29 1.20 -17.31
C MET A 1 10.81 1.51 -15.90
N LEU A 2 10.76 0.51 -15.01
CA LEU A 2 10.23 0.68 -13.66
C LEU A 2 11.36 1.03 -12.68
N ASN A 3 11.33 2.24 -12.12
CA ASN A 3 12.34 2.69 -11.16
C ASN A 3 11.99 2.17 -9.76
N ILE A 4 12.85 1.36 -9.17
CA ILE A 4 12.71 0.80 -7.83
C ILE A 4 13.87 1.32 -6.98
N LEU A 5 13.55 1.97 -5.87
CA LEU A 5 14.56 2.42 -4.91
C LEU A 5 14.76 1.35 -3.83
N LEU A 6 16.01 1.00 -3.60
CA LEU A 6 16.47 0.09 -2.54
C LEU A 6 17.20 0.92 -1.50
N CYS A 7 16.66 1.03 -0.30
CA CYS A 7 17.21 1.85 0.75
C CYS A 7 17.47 1.02 2.02
N ASP A 8 18.76 0.81 2.31
CA ASP A 8 19.24 0.07 3.46
C ASP A 8 20.69 0.52 3.76
N ASP A 9 21.06 0.72 5.00
CA ASP A 9 22.42 1.13 5.37
C ASP A 9 23.44 -0.02 5.21
N ASP A 10 22.96 -1.26 5.21
CA ASP A 10 23.76 -2.44 4.91
C ASP A 10 23.86 -2.67 3.39
N ARG A 11 25.05 -2.41 2.86
CA ARG A 11 25.35 -2.58 1.42
C ARG A 11 25.20 -4.03 0.93
N ASP A 12 25.41 -5.01 1.80
CA ASP A 12 25.27 -6.42 1.42
C ASP A 12 23.79 -6.76 1.22
N ILE A 13 22.90 -6.18 2.02
CA ILE A 13 21.46 -6.29 1.83
C ILE A 13 21.03 -5.65 0.52
N VAL A 14 21.50 -4.42 0.23
CA VAL A 14 21.20 -3.73 -1.05
C VAL A 14 21.68 -4.58 -2.24
N ASN A 15 22.90 -5.12 -2.18
CA ASN A 15 23.44 -5.99 -3.23
C ASN A 15 22.61 -7.27 -3.42
N ALA A 16 22.19 -7.92 -2.32
CA ALA A 16 21.32 -9.09 -2.39
C ALA A 16 19.97 -8.75 -3.04
N LEU A 17 19.34 -7.64 -2.66
CA LEU A 17 18.10 -7.18 -3.24
C LEU A 17 18.26 -6.87 -4.75
N LYS A 18 19.39 -6.28 -5.16
CA LYS A 18 19.68 -6.04 -6.60
C LYS A 18 19.73 -7.36 -7.38
N ILE A 19 20.37 -8.39 -6.83
CA ILE A 19 20.40 -9.71 -7.48
C ILE A 19 18.98 -10.29 -7.61
N TYR A 20 18.17 -10.21 -6.55
CA TYR A 20 16.82 -10.80 -6.53
C TYR A 20 15.83 -10.06 -7.43
N LEU A 21 16.03 -8.75 -7.62
CA LEU A 21 15.10 -7.89 -8.32
C LEU A 21 15.54 -7.49 -9.73
N SER A 22 16.74 -7.88 -10.16
CA SER A 22 17.25 -7.58 -11.49
C SER A 22 16.35 -8.15 -12.58
N ALA A 23 15.89 -7.28 -13.48
CA ALA A 23 15.10 -7.65 -14.65
C ALA A 23 15.24 -6.58 -15.75
N PRO A 24 15.03 -6.94 -17.04
CA PRO A 24 15.24 -6.02 -18.15
C PRO A 24 14.34 -4.78 -18.13
N ASP A 25 13.20 -4.85 -17.48
CA ASP A 25 12.18 -3.78 -17.38
C ASP A 25 12.38 -2.87 -16.16
N ARG A 26 13.41 -3.09 -15.35
CA ARG A 26 13.64 -2.41 -14.07
C ARG A 26 14.94 -1.62 -14.05
N CYS A 27 14.88 -0.45 -13.42
CA CYS A 27 16.01 0.34 -13.00
C CYS A 27 16.08 0.33 -11.46
N LEU A 28 17.17 -0.19 -10.90
CA LEU A 28 17.37 -0.31 -9.45
C LEU A 28 18.26 0.85 -8.98
N LEU A 29 17.70 1.72 -8.15
CA LEU A 29 18.36 2.85 -7.53
C LEU A 29 18.72 2.50 -6.09
N GLU A 30 19.79 3.06 -5.56
CA GLU A 30 20.32 2.75 -4.23
C GLU A 30 20.32 4.00 -3.36
N ALA A 31 19.97 3.83 -2.09
CA ALA A 31 20.15 4.80 -1.02
C ALA A 31 20.60 4.06 0.25
N HIS A 32 21.34 4.75 1.11
CA HIS A 32 21.87 4.18 2.34
C HIS A 32 21.40 4.93 3.60
N THR A 33 20.59 5.97 3.42
CA THR A 33 19.98 6.75 4.50
C THR A 33 18.57 7.19 4.08
N GLY A 34 17.71 7.47 5.04
CA GLY A 34 16.38 8.01 4.77
C GLY A 34 16.44 9.35 4.03
N ARG A 35 17.47 10.17 4.28
CA ARG A 35 17.68 11.45 3.59
C ARG A 35 17.99 11.25 2.11
N GLU A 36 18.91 10.36 1.78
CA GLU A 36 19.21 10.01 0.38
C GLU A 36 17.96 9.49 -0.34
N ALA A 37 17.17 8.65 0.33
CA ALA A 37 15.92 8.14 -0.23
C ALA A 37 14.95 9.26 -0.61
N LEU A 38 14.77 10.26 0.27
CA LEU A 38 13.92 11.43 0.00
C LEU A 38 14.48 12.30 -1.15
N GLU A 39 15.79 12.50 -1.23
CA GLU A 39 16.43 13.26 -2.31
C GLU A 39 16.24 12.58 -3.67
N ILE A 40 16.36 11.26 -3.73
CA ILE A 40 16.12 10.48 -4.96
C ILE A 40 14.63 10.55 -5.34
N ALA A 41 13.73 10.38 -4.35
CA ALA A 41 12.29 10.47 -4.60
C ALA A 41 11.83 11.84 -5.10
N ALA A 42 12.51 12.93 -4.70
CA ALA A 42 12.21 14.28 -5.16
C ALA A 42 12.66 14.54 -6.62
N ARG A 43 13.63 13.78 -7.14
CA ARG A 43 14.23 14.00 -8.46
C ARG A 43 13.89 12.95 -9.50
N THR A 44 13.36 11.80 -9.07
CA THR A 44 13.13 10.64 -9.93
C THR A 44 11.72 10.11 -9.70
N GLU A 45 11.00 9.87 -10.77
CA GLU A 45 9.73 9.16 -10.71
C GLU A 45 9.98 7.71 -10.27
N LEU A 46 9.58 7.38 -9.06
CA LEU A 46 9.70 6.06 -8.48
C LEU A 46 8.39 5.28 -8.63
N HIS A 47 8.51 3.97 -8.81
CA HIS A 47 7.39 3.04 -8.95
C HIS A 47 7.23 2.13 -7.73
N LEU A 48 8.29 2.01 -6.93
CA LEU A 48 8.33 1.26 -5.67
C LEU A 48 9.56 1.67 -4.86
N ILE A 49 9.44 1.65 -3.55
CA ILE A 49 10.55 1.80 -2.60
C ILE A 49 10.57 0.59 -1.67
N LEU A 50 11.74 -0.05 -1.54
CA LEU A 50 12.05 -0.94 -0.42
C LEU A 50 12.86 -0.12 0.57
N LEU A 51 12.39 0.00 1.82
CA LEU A 51 12.92 0.94 2.79
C LEU A 51 13.18 0.23 4.11
N ASP A 52 14.43 0.17 4.53
CA ASP A 52 14.78 -0.32 5.87
C ASP A 52 14.26 0.62 6.95
N ILE A 53 13.79 0.06 8.05
CA ILE A 53 13.33 0.83 9.21
C ILE A 53 14.52 1.36 9.99
N MET A 54 15.52 0.52 10.24
CA MET A 54 16.62 0.83 11.15
C MET A 54 17.82 1.38 10.39
N MET A 55 17.82 2.68 10.14
CA MET A 55 18.93 3.38 9.48
C MET A 55 19.46 4.53 10.33
N PRO A 56 20.76 4.87 10.19
CA PRO A 56 21.35 6.02 10.88
C PRO A 56 20.80 7.35 10.34
N GLU A 57 20.91 8.41 11.14
CA GLU A 57 20.50 9.78 10.85
C GLU A 57 18.98 9.99 10.73
N MET A 58 18.35 9.30 9.82
CA MET A 58 16.90 9.32 9.60
C MET A 58 16.42 7.88 9.41
N ASP A 59 15.63 7.40 10.33
CA ASP A 59 15.02 6.07 10.24
C ASP A 59 13.98 5.99 9.12
N GLY A 60 13.63 4.75 8.73
CA GLY A 60 12.71 4.52 7.62
C GLY A 60 11.29 4.98 7.90
N ILE A 61 10.85 5.00 9.15
CA ILE A 61 9.52 5.50 9.53
C ILE A 61 9.43 7.01 9.33
N ALA A 62 10.44 7.75 9.80
CA ALA A 62 10.52 9.19 9.60
C ALA A 62 10.63 9.55 8.10
N ALA A 63 11.43 8.80 7.34
CA ALA A 63 11.54 8.97 5.89
C ALA A 63 10.20 8.71 5.18
N LEU A 64 9.49 7.65 5.56
CA LEU A 64 8.17 7.32 5.02
C LEU A 64 7.15 8.42 5.33
N ALA A 65 7.08 8.90 6.58
CA ALA A 65 6.17 9.98 6.97
C ALA A 65 6.42 11.26 6.15
N ALA A 66 7.69 11.62 5.93
CA ALA A 66 8.05 12.75 5.07
C ALA A 66 7.66 12.50 3.60
N LEU A 67 7.90 11.31 3.08
CA LEU A 67 7.54 10.93 1.72
C LEU A 67 6.03 11.04 1.48
N ARG A 68 5.20 10.63 2.43
CA ARG A 68 3.73 10.66 2.32
C ARG A 68 3.14 12.07 2.26
N GLN A 69 3.90 13.11 2.59
CA GLN A 69 3.47 14.50 2.40
C GLN A 69 3.39 14.88 0.91
N THR A 70 4.12 14.18 0.04
CA THR A 70 4.27 14.56 -1.38
C THR A 70 4.04 13.42 -2.36
N SER A 71 4.00 12.15 -1.90
CA SER A 71 3.96 10.98 -2.79
C SER A 71 3.19 9.81 -2.20
N ASN A 72 2.40 9.15 -3.06
CA ASN A 72 1.73 7.88 -2.78
C ASN A 72 2.42 6.68 -3.45
N VAL A 73 3.70 6.82 -3.82
CA VAL A 73 4.48 5.69 -4.33
C VAL A 73 4.43 4.52 -3.34
N PRO A 74 4.21 3.28 -3.80
CA PRO A 74 4.16 2.14 -2.90
C PRO A 74 5.50 1.94 -2.17
N VAL A 75 5.42 1.67 -0.87
CA VAL A 75 6.57 1.43 0.01
C VAL A 75 6.42 0.09 0.70
N ILE A 76 7.44 -0.76 0.55
CA ILE A 76 7.62 -1.99 1.33
C ILE A 76 8.68 -1.74 2.38
N LEU A 77 8.32 -1.87 3.66
CA LEU A 77 9.29 -1.74 4.74
C LEU A 77 10.09 -3.05 4.93
N LEU A 78 11.38 -2.91 5.18
CA LEU A 78 12.25 -4.00 5.62
C LEU A 78 12.40 -3.89 7.14
N THR A 79 12.14 -4.96 7.88
CA THR A 79 12.14 -4.95 9.35
C THR A 79 12.84 -6.17 9.93
N ALA A 80 13.43 -6.05 11.13
CA ALA A 80 14.02 -7.19 11.82
C ALA A 80 12.94 -8.16 12.33
N LYS A 81 13.32 -9.43 12.49
CA LYS A 81 12.44 -10.46 13.04
C LYS A 81 12.24 -10.24 14.54
N GLY A 82 10.98 -10.11 14.97
CA GLY A 82 10.63 -10.01 16.40
C GLY A 82 10.07 -8.66 16.83
N GLU A 83 10.13 -7.65 16.00
CA GLU A 83 9.63 -6.30 16.29
C GLU A 83 8.22 -6.11 15.71
N ASP A 84 7.22 -6.78 16.33
CA ASP A 84 5.83 -6.63 15.90
C ASP A 84 5.32 -5.18 16.08
N CYS A 85 5.91 -4.43 17.01
CA CYS A 85 5.61 -3.00 17.17
C CYS A 85 6.05 -2.18 15.96
N ASP A 86 7.21 -2.46 15.37
CA ASP A 86 7.72 -1.71 14.21
C ASP A 86 6.90 -1.98 12.95
N LYS A 87 6.38 -3.20 12.80
CA LYS A 87 5.46 -3.53 11.70
C LYS A 87 4.17 -2.72 11.77
N ILE A 88 3.60 -2.59 12.96
CA ILE A 88 2.37 -1.82 13.19
C ILE A 88 2.66 -0.33 13.00
N LEU A 89 3.73 0.19 13.59
CA LEU A 89 4.13 1.60 13.45
C LEU A 89 4.45 1.95 11.99
N GLY A 90 5.16 1.08 11.27
CA GLY A 90 5.49 1.30 9.87
C GLY A 90 4.26 1.32 8.97
N LEU A 91 3.33 0.41 9.18
CA LEU A 91 2.05 0.40 8.46
C LEU A 91 1.20 1.60 8.86
N ASP A 92 1.11 1.94 10.15
CA ASP A 92 0.43 3.14 10.65
C ASP A 92 1.01 4.43 10.04
N SER A 93 2.27 4.43 9.64
CA SER A 93 2.93 5.54 8.94
C SER A 93 2.65 5.58 7.43
N GLY A 94 1.85 4.65 6.89
CA GLY A 94 1.42 4.64 5.49
C GLY A 94 2.22 3.73 4.57
N ALA A 95 2.93 2.72 5.08
CA ALA A 95 3.53 1.67 4.26
C ALA A 95 2.47 0.78 3.61
N ASP A 96 2.77 0.26 2.42
CA ASP A 96 1.86 -0.61 1.65
C ASP A 96 2.05 -2.10 1.98
N ASP A 97 3.23 -2.48 2.45
CA ASP A 97 3.56 -3.85 2.87
C ASP A 97 4.85 -3.84 3.71
N TYR A 98 5.23 -4.99 4.27
CA TYR A 98 6.50 -5.18 4.95
C TYR A 98 7.11 -6.56 4.66
N ILE A 99 8.44 -6.66 4.80
CA ILE A 99 9.22 -7.89 4.68
C ILE A 99 10.15 -8.00 5.88
N THR A 100 10.16 -9.17 6.54
CA THR A 100 11.04 -9.40 7.69
C THR A 100 12.41 -9.93 7.27
N LYS A 101 13.48 -9.35 7.84
CA LYS A 101 14.86 -9.87 7.72
C LYS A 101 15.08 -11.06 8.68
N PRO A 102 15.78 -12.14 8.27
CA PRO A 102 16.27 -12.40 6.93
C PRO A 102 15.13 -12.81 5.98
N PHE A 103 15.15 -12.27 4.78
CA PHE A 103 14.06 -12.48 3.82
C PHE A 103 14.36 -13.58 2.81
N ASN A 104 13.31 -14.23 2.34
CA ASN A 104 13.38 -15.21 1.26
C ASN A 104 13.34 -14.47 -0.10
N PRO A 105 14.27 -14.73 -1.05
CA PRO A 105 14.26 -14.11 -2.38
C PRO A 105 12.94 -14.26 -3.12
N ALA A 106 12.28 -15.41 -3.00
CA ALA A 106 10.98 -15.63 -3.64
C ALA A 106 9.88 -14.73 -3.04
N GLU A 107 9.88 -14.51 -1.72
CA GLU A 107 8.96 -13.61 -1.04
C GLU A 107 9.18 -12.17 -1.50
N VAL A 108 10.42 -11.67 -1.47
CA VAL A 108 10.77 -10.33 -1.95
C VAL A 108 10.26 -10.12 -3.38
N SER A 109 10.58 -11.05 -4.28
CA SER A 109 10.18 -10.97 -5.68
C SER A 109 8.67 -10.99 -5.86
N ALA A 110 7.92 -11.80 -5.08
CA ALA A 110 6.47 -11.89 -5.16
C ALA A 110 5.82 -10.56 -4.70
N ARG A 111 6.24 -10.01 -3.55
CA ARG A 111 5.72 -8.75 -3.02
C ARG A 111 6.01 -7.57 -3.93
N VAL A 112 7.24 -7.47 -4.44
CA VAL A 112 7.64 -6.43 -5.41
C VAL A 112 6.77 -6.52 -6.68
N ARG A 113 6.59 -7.70 -7.27
CA ARG A 113 5.72 -7.88 -8.43
C ARG A 113 4.27 -7.47 -8.14
N SER A 114 3.77 -7.82 -6.95
CA SER A 114 2.42 -7.47 -6.53
C SER A 114 2.23 -5.96 -6.42
N GLN A 115 3.17 -5.25 -5.79
CA GLN A 115 3.11 -3.79 -5.65
C GLN A 115 3.25 -3.07 -6.99
N LEU A 116 4.24 -3.44 -7.81
CA LEU A 116 4.43 -2.87 -9.14
C LEU A 116 3.20 -3.06 -10.04
N ARG A 117 2.58 -4.23 -10.03
CA ARG A 117 1.37 -4.51 -10.81
C ARG A 117 0.22 -3.58 -10.38
N ARG A 118 0.03 -3.34 -9.07
CA ARG A 118 -0.98 -2.41 -8.58
C ARG A 118 -0.68 -0.98 -9.04
N TYR A 119 0.53 -0.53 -8.82
CA TYR A 119 0.95 0.82 -9.18
C TYR A 119 0.82 1.11 -10.68
N THR A 120 1.26 0.19 -11.54
CA THR A 120 1.16 0.36 -12.99
C THR A 120 -0.28 0.28 -13.49
N ARG A 121 -1.17 -0.47 -12.83
CA ARG A 121 -2.61 -0.47 -13.15
C ARG A 121 -3.31 0.82 -12.74
N LEU A 122 -2.83 1.50 -11.71
CA LEU A 122 -3.36 2.79 -11.27
C LEU A 122 -2.83 3.96 -12.12
N GLY A 123 -1.60 3.84 -12.65
CA GLY A 123 -0.91 4.92 -13.37
C GLY A 123 -0.85 4.80 -14.89
N GLY A 124 -1.23 3.68 -15.48
CA GLY A 124 -1.12 3.56 -16.94
C GLY A 124 -1.38 2.18 -17.49
N GLY A 125 -2.32 2.07 -18.36
CA GLY A 125 -2.32 1.06 -19.36
C GLY A 125 -3.52 0.13 -19.44
N ALA A 126 -4.06 0.11 -20.61
CA ALA A 126 -5.10 -0.67 -21.25
C ALA A 126 -6.53 -0.57 -20.64
N PRO A 127 -7.48 -0.09 -21.43
CA PRO A 127 -8.85 0.07 -20.98
C PRO A 127 -9.47 -1.30 -20.76
N ALA A 128 -9.68 -1.66 -19.50
CA ALA A 128 -10.75 -2.58 -19.18
C ALA A 128 -12.08 -1.92 -19.61
N PRO A 129 -13.10 -2.68 -20.05
CA PRO A 129 -14.38 -2.10 -20.45
C PRO A 129 -14.89 -1.23 -19.31
N ALA A 130 -15.29 0.00 -19.62
CA ALA A 130 -15.67 1.04 -18.70
C ALA A 130 -16.70 0.53 -17.66
N PRO A 131 -16.34 0.27 -16.42
CA PRO A 131 -17.29 0.18 -15.34
C PRO A 131 -17.68 1.60 -14.97
N GLY A 132 -18.95 1.84 -14.86
CA GLY A 132 -19.44 3.13 -14.41
C GLY A 132 -18.89 3.48 -13.03
N VAL A 133 -18.97 4.73 -12.68
CA VAL A 133 -18.59 5.23 -11.35
C VAL A 133 -19.42 4.48 -10.30
N VAL A 134 -18.74 3.78 -9.40
CA VAL A 134 -19.38 3.12 -8.26
C VAL A 134 -19.55 4.16 -7.15
N ARG A 135 -20.79 4.28 -6.64
CA ARG A 135 -21.11 5.23 -5.57
C ARG A 135 -21.74 4.53 -4.37
N VAL A 136 -21.30 4.92 -3.18
CA VAL A 136 -21.93 4.53 -1.91
C VAL A 136 -21.82 5.72 -0.97
N GLY A 137 -22.96 6.32 -0.66
CA GLY A 137 -23.00 7.60 0.07
C GLY A 137 -22.23 8.70 -0.64
N GLY A 138 -21.40 9.41 0.09
CA GLY A 138 -20.53 10.45 -0.48
C GLY A 138 -19.31 9.91 -1.24
N ILE A 139 -19.01 8.62 -1.14
CA ILE A 139 -17.84 8.02 -1.78
C ILE A 139 -18.18 7.69 -3.24
N ALA A 140 -17.37 8.19 -4.17
CA ALA A 140 -17.44 7.80 -5.57
C ALA A 140 -16.06 7.31 -6.05
N LEU A 141 -16.04 6.15 -6.72
CA LEU A 141 -14.85 5.57 -7.31
C LEU A 141 -15.04 5.43 -8.82
N ASP A 142 -14.21 6.14 -9.57
CA ASP A 142 -14.10 6.01 -11.03
C ASP A 142 -12.88 5.13 -11.35
N ASP A 143 -13.14 3.88 -11.71
CA ASP A 143 -12.05 2.94 -11.97
C ASP A 143 -11.35 3.22 -13.30
N ALA A 144 -11.98 3.90 -14.24
CA ALA A 144 -11.37 4.28 -15.50
C ALA A 144 -10.34 5.41 -15.33
N GLN A 145 -10.66 6.39 -14.48
CA GLN A 145 -9.78 7.51 -14.16
C GLN A 145 -8.90 7.24 -12.93
N LYS A 146 -9.11 6.11 -12.22
CA LYS A 146 -8.46 5.80 -10.94
C LYS A 146 -8.65 6.89 -9.89
N LEU A 147 -9.79 7.55 -9.93
CA LEU A 147 -10.15 8.66 -9.09
C LEU A 147 -11.13 8.22 -8.01
N VAL A 148 -10.85 8.60 -6.78
CA VAL A 148 -11.78 8.51 -5.65
C VAL A 148 -12.14 9.89 -5.19
N THR A 149 -13.42 10.13 -4.97
CA THR A 149 -13.90 11.38 -4.37
C THR A 149 -14.81 11.09 -3.17
N LEU A 150 -14.79 12.01 -2.22
CA LEU A 150 -15.71 12.06 -1.08
C LEU A 150 -16.50 13.37 -1.18
N ASP A 151 -17.82 13.27 -1.31
CA ASP A 151 -18.72 14.43 -1.51
C ASP A 151 -18.29 15.35 -2.67
N GLY A 152 -17.65 14.77 -3.69
CA GLY A 152 -17.12 15.46 -4.87
C GLY A 152 -15.68 15.92 -4.79
N GLU A 153 -15.07 15.96 -3.60
CA GLU A 153 -13.68 16.35 -3.40
C GLU A 153 -12.74 15.15 -3.60
N PRO A 154 -11.62 15.30 -4.33
CA PRO A 154 -10.68 14.23 -4.56
C PRO A 154 -10.00 13.75 -3.27
N VAL A 155 -9.90 12.43 -3.10
CA VAL A 155 -9.21 11.79 -1.98
C VAL A 155 -7.99 11.03 -2.49
N SER A 156 -6.82 11.36 -1.93
CA SER A 156 -5.56 10.72 -2.29
C SER A 156 -5.37 9.41 -1.52
N LEU A 157 -5.33 8.30 -2.26
CA LEU A 157 -5.15 6.96 -1.70
C LEU A 157 -3.85 6.33 -2.19
N THR A 158 -3.22 5.50 -1.35
CA THR A 158 -2.15 4.61 -1.82
C THR A 158 -2.76 3.53 -2.73
N PRO A 159 -1.95 2.88 -3.59
CA PRO A 159 -2.43 1.79 -4.45
C PRO A 159 -3.14 0.67 -3.68
N THR A 160 -2.64 0.31 -2.50
CA THR A 160 -3.22 -0.73 -1.66
C THR A 160 -4.57 -0.31 -1.08
N GLU A 161 -4.66 0.91 -0.56
CA GLU A 161 -5.91 1.49 -0.07
C GLU A 161 -6.98 1.55 -1.17
N TYR A 162 -6.57 1.97 -2.37
CA TYR A 162 -7.46 2.03 -3.53
C TYR A 162 -8.04 0.65 -3.87
N GLU A 163 -7.20 -0.38 -3.96
CA GLU A 163 -7.66 -1.74 -4.31
C GLU A 163 -8.54 -2.35 -3.20
N ILE A 164 -8.26 -2.08 -1.92
CA ILE A 164 -9.13 -2.48 -0.81
C ILE A 164 -10.50 -1.79 -0.93
N LEU A 165 -10.51 -0.48 -1.12
CA LEU A 165 -11.75 0.29 -1.25
C LEU A 165 -12.56 -0.19 -2.45
N LYS A 166 -11.92 -0.38 -3.60
CA LYS A 166 -12.55 -0.91 -4.81
C LYS A 166 -13.18 -2.29 -4.59
N LEU A 167 -12.46 -3.19 -3.90
CA LEU A 167 -12.99 -4.51 -3.55
C LEU A 167 -14.26 -4.40 -2.72
N LEU A 168 -14.27 -3.57 -1.68
CA LEU A 168 -15.41 -3.41 -0.80
C LEU A 168 -16.60 -2.72 -1.50
N LEU A 169 -16.32 -1.72 -2.34
CA LEU A 169 -17.31 -1.02 -3.14
C LEU A 169 -17.93 -1.89 -4.25
N SER A 170 -17.21 -2.93 -4.70
CA SER A 170 -17.75 -3.85 -5.71
C SER A 170 -18.93 -4.69 -5.22
N SER A 171 -19.09 -4.82 -3.91
CA SER A 171 -20.14 -5.64 -3.28
C SER A 171 -20.60 -5.03 -1.96
N PRO A 172 -21.31 -3.87 -1.99
CA PRO A 172 -21.75 -3.19 -0.77
C PRO A 172 -22.64 -4.09 0.10
N GLY A 173 -22.37 -4.11 1.41
CA GLY A 173 -23.03 -4.96 2.39
C GLY A 173 -22.44 -6.36 2.53
N GLN A 174 -21.61 -6.82 1.60
CA GLN A 174 -20.88 -8.08 1.74
C GLN A 174 -19.74 -7.92 2.74
N VAL A 175 -19.59 -8.89 3.63
CA VAL A 175 -18.48 -8.96 4.59
C VAL A 175 -17.34 -9.73 3.94
N PHE A 176 -16.13 -9.15 3.98
CA PHE A 176 -14.89 -9.78 3.54
C PHE A 176 -13.98 -10.00 4.74
N SER A 177 -13.54 -11.22 4.95
CA SER A 177 -12.57 -11.53 6.00
C SER A 177 -11.18 -10.95 5.67
N PRO A 178 -10.34 -10.62 6.68
CA PRO A 178 -8.99 -10.13 6.44
C PRO A 178 -8.15 -11.04 5.53
N PRO A 179 -8.15 -12.37 5.68
CA PRO A 179 -7.46 -13.26 4.75
C PRO A 179 -8.03 -13.20 3.32
N GLU A 180 -9.33 -13.00 3.16
CA GLU A 180 -9.96 -12.87 1.85
C GLU A 180 -9.57 -11.56 1.16
N ILE A 181 -9.62 -10.42 1.89
CA ILE A 181 -9.17 -9.13 1.39
C ILE A 181 -7.70 -9.24 0.98
N TYR A 182 -6.85 -9.80 1.84
CA TYR A 182 -5.44 -9.99 1.56
C TYR A 182 -5.22 -10.78 0.26
N ARG A 183 -5.84 -11.95 0.15
CA ARG A 183 -5.71 -12.80 -1.05
C ARG A 183 -6.15 -12.08 -2.33
N ARG A 184 -7.25 -11.33 -2.28
CA ARG A 184 -7.78 -10.64 -3.47
C ARG A 184 -6.95 -9.42 -3.86
N VAL A 185 -6.49 -8.65 -2.89
CA VAL A 185 -5.74 -7.41 -3.10
C VAL A 185 -4.27 -7.71 -3.39
N TRP A 186 -3.61 -8.51 -2.57
CA TRP A 186 -2.20 -8.85 -2.79
C TRP A 186 -2.03 -9.96 -3.83
N GLN A 187 -3.07 -10.72 -4.14
CA GLN A 187 -3.07 -11.88 -5.04
C GLN A 187 -2.01 -12.92 -4.64
N ASP A 188 -1.83 -13.08 -3.35
CA ASP A 188 -0.87 -14.00 -2.74
C ASP A 188 -1.53 -14.75 -1.57
N ALA A 189 -0.92 -15.86 -1.15
CA ALA A 189 -1.39 -16.57 0.03
C ALA A 189 -1.16 -15.73 1.29
N PRO A 190 -2.11 -15.69 2.24
CA PRO A 190 -1.92 -14.98 3.49
C PRO A 190 -0.91 -15.75 4.37
N LEU A 191 0.35 -15.35 4.31
CA LEU A 191 1.44 -15.92 5.11
C LEU A 191 1.54 -15.26 6.50
N GLY A 192 0.41 -15.03 7.18
CA GLY A 192 0.35 -14.36 8.49
C GLY A 192 0.38 -12.83 8.44
N ASN A 193 0.32 -12.23 7.25
CA ASN A 193 0.39 -10.78 7.05
C ASN A 193 -1.00 -10.12 6.89
N GLU A 194 -2.07 -10.85 7.08
CA GLU A 194 -3.44 -10.34 6.97
C GLU A 194 -3.78 -9.25 8.00
N ARG A 195 -2.96 -9.10 9.05
CA ARG A 195 -3.05 -7.97 10.01
C ARG A 195 -2.84 -6.62 9.34
N THR A 196 -2.08 -6.58 8.23
CA THR A 196 -1.88 -5.39 7.40
C THR A 196 -3.21 -4.80 6.90
N VAL A 197 -4.21 -5.64 6.64
CA VAL A 197 -5.54 -5.21 6.20
C VAL A 197 -6.19 -4.26 7.22
N ALA A 198 -6.08 -4.56 8.52
CA ALA A 198 -6.69 -3.72 9.56
C ALA A 198 -6.11 -2.29 9.56
N VAL A 199 -4.83 -2.16 9.29
CA VAL A 199 -4.15 -0.86 9.23
C VAL A 199 -4.61 -0.06 8.01
N HIS A 200 -4.67 -0.68 6.83
CA HIS A 200 -5.19 0.00 5.64
C HIS A 200 -6.67 0.40 5.78
N ILE A 201 -7.48 -0.42 6.46
CA ILE A 201 -8.87 -0.05 6.80
C ILE A 201 -8.90 1.18 7.72
N ARG A 202 -8.00 1.27 8.69
CA ARG A 202 -7.88 2.46 9.55
C ARG A 202 -7.52 3.69 8.73
N HIS A 203 -6.51 3.63 7.87
CA HIS A 203 -6.14 4.75 7.00
C HIS A 203 -7.26 5.16 6.05
N LEU A 204 -7.98 4.20 5.49
CA LEU A 204 -9.17 4.49 4.68
C LEU A 204 -10.23 5.25 5.48
N ARG A 205 -10.46 4.88 6.76
CA ARG A 205 -11.39 5.60 7.63
C ARG A 205 -10.91 7.02 7.91
N GLU A 206 -9.63 7.21 8.20
CA GLU A 206 -9.04 8.54 8.43
C GLU A 206 -9.22 9.47 7.22
N LYS A 207 -9.29 8.92 6.00
CA LYS A 207 -9.44 9.67 4.76
C LYS A 207 -10.89 9.83 4.28
N LEU A 208 -11.77 8.91 4.66
CA LEU A 208 -13.13 8.83 4.12
C LEU A 208 -14.25 9.06 5.13
N GLU A 209 -13.98 8.94 6.42
CA GLU A 209 -14.99 9.05 7.48
C GLU A 209 -14.82 10.37 8.24
N ILE A 210 -15.92 10.98 8.65
CA ILE A 210 -15.90 12.17 9.51
C ILE A 210 -15.34 11.81 10.88
N ASP A 211 -15.75 10.65 11.42
CA ASP A 211 -15.22 10.09 12.64
C ASP A 211 -14.72 8.66 12.36
N PRO A 212 -13.38 8.44 12.31
CA PRO A 212 -12.80 7.12 12.08
C PRO A 212 -13.18 6.08 13.15
N ALA A 213 -13.48 6.51 14.38
CA ALA A 213 -13.87 5.63 15.48
C ALA A 213 -15.32 5.15 15.35
N GLU A 214 -16.19 6.01 14.81
CA GLU A 214 -17.60 5.70 14.52
C GLU A 214 -17.89 5.75 13.00
N PRO A 215 -17.24 4.91 12.20
CA PRO A 215 -17.30 4.99 10.75
C PRO A 215 -18.72 4.84 10.22
N ARG A 216 -19.10 5.67 9.26
CA ARG A 216 -20.42 5.63 8.61
C ARG A 216 -20.48 4.51 7.58
N TRP A 217 -19.47 4.40 6.74
CA TRP A 217 -19.44 3.50 5.58
C TRP A 217 -18.60 2.25 5.79
N LEU A 218 -17.37 2.37 6.28
CA LEU A 218 -16.41 1.27 6.47
C LEU A 218 -16.64 0.58 7.82
N LYS A 219 -17.56 -0.37 7.85
CA LYS A 219 -17.95 -1.10 9.09
C LYS A 219 -17.07 -2.31 9.36
N VAL A 220 -16.79 -2.55 10.63
CA VAL A 220 -16.27 -3.83 11.11
C VAL A 220 -17.47 -4.74 11.48
N VAL A 221 -17.37 -6.00 11.10
CA VAL A 221 -18.25 -7.07 11.58
C VAL A 221 -17.42 -7.97 12.47
N TRP A 222 -17.62 -7.86 13.77
CA TRP A 222 -16.80 -8.52 14.78
C TRP A 222 -16.66 -10.01 14.53
N GLY A 223 -15.42 -10.51 14.56
CA GLY A 223 -15.08 -11.91 14.30
C GLY A 223 -15.21 -12.35 12.83
N GLN A 224 -15.68 -11.50 11.91
CA GLN A 224 -15.90 -11.86 10.51
C GLN A 224 -15.05 -11.04 9.53
N GLY A 225 -14.95 -9.71 9.71
CA GLY A 225 -14.16 -8.86 8.82
C GLY A 225 -14.75 -7.48 8.61
N TYR A 226 -14.64 -6.98 7.39
CA TYR A 226 -14.98 -5.62 7.00
C TYR A 226 -15.98 -5.59 5.85
N LYS A 227 -16.81 -4.55 5.82
CA LYS A 227 -17.74 -4.28 4.72
C LYS A 227 -17.88 -2.78 4.50
N ILE A 228 -18.32 -2.41 3.31
CA ILE A 228 -18.97 -1.11 3.08
C ILE A 228 -20.47 -1.27 3.34
N GLU A 229 -21.04 -0.38 4.13
CA GLU A 229 -22.48 -0.40 4.42
C GLU A 229 -23.27 -0.05 3.14
N LYS A 230 -24.37 -0.76 2.92
CA LYS A 230 -25.30 -0.37 1.85
C LYS A 230 -26.01 0.92 2.27
N GLU A 231 -26.16 1.86 1.34
CA GLU A 231 -27.06 2.97 1.55
C GLU A 231 -28.47 2.42 1.80
N LYS A 232 -29.08 2.81 2.93
CA LYS A 232 -30.49 2.51 3.14
C LYS A 232 -31.27 3.37 2.14
N PRO A 233 -32.16 2.77 1.33
CA PRO A 233 -33.06 3.60 0.54
C PRO A 233 -33.85 4.51 1.50
N GLN A 234 -33.82 5.81 1.21
CA GLN A 234 -34.65 6.80 1.89
C GLN A 234 -36.12 6.55 1.59
#